data_c3f80b3a3a73afa260285947f121aa42
#
_entry.id   c3f80b3a3a73afa260285947f121aa42
#
_cell.length_a   1.000
_cell.length_b   1.000
_cell.length_c   1.000
_cell.angle_alpha   90.00
_cell.angle_beta   90.00
_cell.angle_gamma   90.00
#
_symmetry.space_group_name_H-M   'P 1'
#
loop_
_entity.id
_entity.type
_entity.pdbx_description
1 polymer ?
#
loop_
_entity_poly.entity_id
_entity_poly.type
_entity_poly.pdbx_seq_one_letter_code
_entity_poly.pdbx_strand_id
1 'polypeptide(L)'
;MSKRSDYLEIHPYTKSIEEWMDDMLIPEEERGQIKGADVVALPVGYNGCEKSFASSTLDFIAYARQQGLFNVEICCPEYDFTNLELCSVKIRLGKFQLATAITGTIFWGVVSSYIYDLVKPLLPQITPIEHVESPRFHDAPEVSFSIVIPDSLGNKQEIIYDGPVEGIDKVGEVIKTLTNGN
;
A
#
# COMPACT_ATOMS: atom_id res chain seq x y z
N MET A 1 -4.25 -20.21 -24.36
CA MET A 1 -4.06 -20.27 -22.89
C MET A 1 -4.30 -18.86 -22.36
N SER A 2 -5.43 -18.64 -21.70
CA SER A 2 -5.80 -17.33 -21.13
C SER A 2 -4.90 -17.05 -19.93
N LYS A 3 -4.03 -16.04 -20.00
CA LYS A 3 -3.35 -15.52 -18.82
C LYS A 3 -4.42 -14.82 -17.99
N ARG A 4 -4.81 -15.41 -16.86
CA ARG A 4 -5.60 -14.75 -15.81
C ARG A 4 -4.83 -13.52 -15.38
N SER A 5 -5.47 -12.36 -15.47
CA SER A 5 -4.95 -11.10 -14.90
C SER A 5 -5.47 -10.97 -13.47
N ASP A 6 -5.10 -11.89 -12.59
CA ASP A 6 -5.62 -11.96 -11.23
C ASP A 6 -4.64 -11.29 -10.25
N TYR A 7 -4.06 -10.13 -10.64
CA TYR A 7 -3.21 -9.32 -9.75
C TYR A 7 -4.01 -8.38 -8.84
N LEU A 8 -5.33 -8.32 -9.04
CA LEU A 8 -6.22 -7.41 -8.32
C LEU A 8 -7.41 -8.18 -7.79
N GLU A 9 -7.58 -8.17 -6.47
CA GLU A 9 -8.69 -8.79 -5.76
C GLU A 9 -9.43 -7.73 -4.95
N ILE A 10 -10.74 -7.90 -4.79
CA ILE A 10 -11.57 -7.01 -3.98
C ILE A 10 -12.42 -7.88 -3.08
N HIS A 11 -12.34 -7.64 -1.78
CA HIS A 11 -13.07 -8.40 -0.76
C HIS A 11 -13.80 -7.47 0.21
N PRO A 12 -14.99 -7.88 0.71
CA PRO A 12 -15.60 -7.21 1.85
C PRO A 12 -14.65 -7.25 3.04
N TYR A 13 -14.53 -6.14 3.76
CA TYR A 13 -13.65 -6.01 4.91
C TYR A 13 -14.47 -5.69 6.17
N THR A 14 -14.31 -6.48 7.20
CA THR A 14 -15.16 -6.40 8.41
C THR A 14 -14.42 -5.90 9.64
N LYS A 15 -13.08 -6.09 9.71
CA LYS A 15 -12.31 -5.73 10.90
C LYS A 15 -12.23 -4.22 11.08
N SER A 16 -12.61 -3.73 12.24
CA SER A 16 -12.57 -2.30 12.57
C SER A 16 -11.16 -1.86 13.00
N ILE A 17 -10.94 -0.55 13.05
CA ILE A 17 -9.67 -0.02 13.57
C ILE A 17 -9.57 -0.24 15.09
N GLU A 18 -10.70 -0.26 15.79
CA GLU A 18 -10.77 -0.58 17.21
C GLU A 18 -10.28 -2.01 17.48
N GLU A 19 -10.75 -2.99 16.71
CA GLU A 19 -10.31 -4.38 16.81
C GLU A 19 -8.79 -4.51 16.52
N TRP A 20 -8.27 -3.74 15.55
CA TRP A 20 -6.84 -3.70 15.30
C TRP A 20 -6.05 -3.14 16.49
N MET A 21 -6.53 -2.02 17.08
CA MET A 21 -5.88 -1.42 18.24
C MET A 21 -5.90 -2.36 19.47
N ASP A 22 -6.97 -3.13 19.64
CA ASP A 22 -7.07 -4.13 20.72
C ASP A 22 -6.10 -5.29 20.50
N ASP A 23 -6.04 -5.85 19.28
CA ASP A 23 -5.13 -6.93 18.92
C ASP A 23 -3.66 -6.51 19.05
N MET A 24 -3.34 -5.27 18.69
CA MET A 24 -1.99 -4.72 18.80
C MET A 24 -1.63 -4.23 20.20
N LEU A 25 -2.59 -4.27 21.15
CA LEU A 25 -2.42 -3.77 22.53
C LEU A 25 -2.00 -2.29 22.59
N ILE A 26 -2.62 -1.46 21.74
CA ILE A 26 -2.34 -0.02 21.67
C ILE A 26 -2.74 0.64 23.01
N PRO A 27 -1.83 1.40 23.66
CA PRO A 27 -2.14 2.17 24.85
C PRO A 27 -3.26 3.19 24.60
N GLU A 28 -4.09 3.47 25.63
CA GLU A 28 -5.26 4.34 25.48
C GLU A 28 -4.88 5.77 25.07
N GLU A 29 -3.73 6.25 25.51
CA GLU A 29 -3.19 7.57 25.16
C GLU A 29 -2.84 7.73 23.68
N GLU A 30 -2.49 6.63 22.99
CA GLU A 30 -2.13 6.61 21.55
C GLU A 30 -3.34 6.41 20.64
N ARG A 31 -4.42 5.80 21.16
CA ARG A 31 -5.61 5.44 20.35
C ARG A 31 -6.28 6.65 19.70
N GLY A 32 -6.26 7.80 20.39
CA GLY A 32 -6.83 9.03 19.87
C GLY A 32 -6.17 9.50 18.56
N GLN A 33 -4.86 9.40 18.46
CA GLN A 33 -4.10 9.77 17.27
C GLN A 33 -4.42 8.83 16.10
N ILE A 34 -4.43 7.51 16.34
CA ILE A 34 -4.74 6.50 15.34
C ILE A 34 -6.16 6.66 14.80
N LYS A 35 -7.15 6.89 15.68
CA LYS A 35 -8.55 7.13 15.29
C LYS A 35 -8.74 8.41 14.48
N GLY A 36 -7.93 9.43 14.76
CA GLY A 36 -7.97 10.72 14.07
C GLY A 36 -7.17 10.76 12.75
N ALA A 37 -6.47 9.68 12.40
CA ALA A 37 -5.68 9.63 11.19
C ALA A 37 -6.54 9.44 9.94
N ASP A 38 -6.14 10.07 8.84
CA ASP A 38 -6.77 9.86 7.52
C ASP A 38 -6.42 8.50 6.95
N VAL A 39 -5.20 8.03 7.25
CA VAL A 39 -4.64 6.76 6.79
C VAL A 39 -3.98 6.06 7.96
N VAL A 40 -4.29 4.79 8.16
CA VAL A 40 -3.65 3.95 9.18
C VAL A 40 -2.91 2.81 8.51
N ALA A 41 -1.60 2.72 8.72
CA ALA A 41 -0.79 1.58 8.32
C ALA A 41 -1.00 0.43 9.31
N LEU A 42 -1.41 -0.72 8.79
CA LEU A 42 -1.69 -1.93 9.57
C LEU A 42 -0.51 -2.90 9.48
N PRO A 43 -0.14 -3.59 10.57
CA PRO A 43 0.92 -4.59 10.51
C PRO A 43 0.50 -5.77 9.63
N VAL A 44 1.47 -6.29 8.90
CA VAL A 44 1.31 -7.49 8.09
C VAL A 44 2.24 -8.55 8.67
N GLY A 45 1.66 -9.58 9.31
CA GLY A 45 2.45 -10.62 9.96
C GLY A 45 3.35 -11.35 8.96
N TYR A 46 4.63 -11.46 9.29
CA TYR A 46 5.61 -12.27 8.56
C TYR A 46 6.30 -13.24 9.49
N ASN A 47 6.38 -14.52 9.11
CA ASN A 47 7.16 -15.55 9.81
C ASN A 47 6.92 -15.61 11.33
N GLY A 48 5.69 -15.46 11.79
CA GLY A 48 5.35 -15.48 13.21
C GLY A 48 5.56 -14.16 13.97
N CYS A 49 6.03 -13.09 13.29
CA CYS A 49 6.05 -11.72 13.83
C CYS A 49 4.75 -11.01 13.42
N GLU A 50 3.78 -10.97 14.33
CA GLU A 50 2.48 -10.34 14.07
C GLU A 50 2.58 -8.81 13.92
N LYS A 51 3.53 -8.19 14.62
CA LYS A 51 3.81 -6.73 14.61
C LYS A 51 4.97 -6.41 13.67
N SER A 52 4.82 -6.65 12.38
CA SER A 52 5.89 -6.40 11.42
C SER A 52 5.46 -5.54 10.24
N PHE A 53 6.38 -4.73 9.75
CA PHE A 53 6.24 -3.91 8.55
C PHE A 53 7.43 -4.17 7.63
N ALA A 54 7.20 -4.17 6.32
CA ALA A 54 8.29 -4.16 5.37
C ALA A 54 9.01 -2.78 5.40
N SER A 55 10.32 -2.74 5.13
CA SER A 55 11.08 -1.49 5.06
C SER A 55 10.46 -0.50 4.07
N SER A 56 10.02 -0.97 2.91
CA SER A 56 9.32 -0.16 1.92
C SER A 56 7.99 0.44 2.42
N THR A 57 7.33 -0.19 3.41
CA THR A 57 6.15 0.39 4.08
C THR A 57 6.52 1.63 4.89
N LEU A 58 7.60 1.54 5.67
CA LEU A 58 8.08 2.65 6.50
C LEU A 58 8.63 3.80 5.64
N ASP A 59 9.35 3.47 4.57
CA ASP A 59 9.85 4.46 3.60
C ASP A 59 8.69 5.18 2.91
N PHE A 60 7.63 4.46 2.54
CA PHE A 60 6.42 5.06 1.98
C PHE A 60 5.72 5.97 3.00
N ILE A 61 5.61 5.57 4.27
CA ILE A 61 5.01 6.41 5.32
C ILE A 61 5.80 7.72 5.48
N ALA A 62 7.14 7.63 5.50
CA ALA A 62 8.00 8.81 5.57
C ALA A 62 7.79 9.73 4.36
N TYR A 63 7.73 9.17 3.15
CA TYR A 63 7.42 9.90 1.93
C TYR A 63 6.05 10.58 1.99
N ALA A 64 5.00 9.84 2.38
CA ALA A 64 3.64 10.35 2.47
C ALA A 64 3.51 11.51 3.48
N ARG A 65 4.18 11.39 4.63
CA ARG A 65 4.24 12.47 5.64
C ARG A 65 4.91 13.74 5.09
N GLN A 66 5.94 13.59 4.25
CA GLN A 66 6.60 14.73 3.60
C GLN A 66 5.68 15.45 2.61
N GLN A 67 4.76 14.73 1.95
CA GLN A 67 3.79 15.36 1.05
C GLN A 67 2.77 16.23 1.79
N GLY A 68 2.46 15.91 3.05
CA GLY A 68 1.57 16.69 3.90
C GLY A 68 0.12 16.78 3.43
N LEU A 69 -0.33 15.85 2.57
CA LEU A 69 -1.67 15.86 1.98
C LEU A 69 -2.72 15.16 2.85
N PHE A 70 -2.28 14.29 3.75
CA PHE A 70 -3.10 13.56 4.72
C PHE A 70 -2.24 13.13 5.91
N ASN A 71 -2.90 12.81 7.03
CA ASN A 71 -2.23 12.30 8.22
C ASN A 71 -2.12 10.78 8.17
N VAL A 72 -0.91 10.24 8.40
CA VAL A 72 -0.63 8.80 8.42
C VAL A 72 -0.14 8.37 9.79
N GLU A 73 -0.85 7.42 10.40
CA GLU A 73 -0.44 6.78 11.65
C GLU A 73 -0.20 5.28 11.48
N ILE A 74 0.56 4.71 12.40
CA ILE A 74 0.90 3.28 12.41
C ILE A 74 0.10 2.62 13.53
N CYS A 75 -0.65 1.56 13.20
CA CYS A 75 -1.38 0.78 14.20
C CYS A 75 -0.46 -0.24 14.87
N CYS A 76 0.49 0.26 15.64
CA CYS A 76 1.41 -0.53 16.47
C CYS A 76 1.93 0.38 17.58
N PRO A 77 2.13 -0.13 18.83
CA PRO A 77 2.73 0.68 19.89
C PRO A 77 4.09 1.23 19.46
N GLU A 78 4.40 2.46 19.88
CA GLU A 78 5.65 3.12 19.55
C GLU A 78 6.84 2.22 19.96
N TYR A 79 7.75 1.96 19.01
CA TYR A 79 8.95 1.11 19.18
C TYR A 79 8.70 -0.41 19.39
N ASP A 80 7.47 -0.92 19.24
CA ASP A 80 7.16 -2.35 19.45
C ASP A 80 6.90 -3.11 18.13
N PHE A 81 7.50 -2.70 17.04
CA PHE A 81 7.36 -3.39 15.75
C PHE A 81 8.71 -3.82 15.18
N THR A 82 8.68 -4.88 14.38
CA THR A 82 9.84 -5.38 13.64
C THR A 82 9.85 -4.82 12.24
N ASN A 83 10.93 -4.15 11.87
CA ASN A 83 11.21 -3.77 10.48
C ASN A 83 11.84 -4.95 9.75
N LEU A 84 11.19 -5.41 8.68
CA LEU A 84 11.68 -6.52 7.87
C LEU A 84 12.34 -5.99 6.59
N GLU A 85 13.66 -6.15 6.52
CA GLU A 85 14.39 -5.94 5.28
C GLU A 85 14.19 -7.17 4.38
N LEU A 86 13.32 -7.01 3.39
CA LEU A 86 13.03 -8.06 2.43
C LEU A 86 13.94 -7.84 1.20
N CYS A 87 15.01 -8.60 1.11
CA CYS A 87 15.89 -8.63 -0.08
C CYS A 87 15.13 -9.22 -1.28
N SER A 88 14.25 -8.44 -1.89
CA SER A 88 13.53 -8.87 -3.09
C SER A 88 13.36 -7.69 -4.05
N VAL A 89 13.27 -8.00 -5.34
CA VAL A 89 12.96 -7.03 -6.40
C VAL A 89 11.51 -6.51 -6.28
N LYS A 90 10.68 -7.17 -5.47
CA LYS A 90 9.29 -6.83 -5.24
C LYS A 90 9.13 -5.77 -4.16
N ILE A 91 8.48 -4.66 -4.52
CA ILE A 91 8.12 -3.58 -3.60
C ILE A 91 6.91 -4.02 -2.77
N ARG A 92 7.03 -4.08 -1.44
CA ARG A 92 5.94 -4.43 -0.53
C ARG A 92 5.54 -3.24 0.32
N LEU A 93 4.45 -2.57 -0.07
CA LEU A 93 3.98 -1.37 0.65
C LEU A 93 3.16 -1.69 1.89
N GLY A 94 2.73 -2.95 2.09
CA GLY A 94 1.96 -3.34 3.26
C GLY A 94 0.46 -3.07 3.12
N LYS A 95 -0.21 -2.89 4.25
CA LYS A 95 -1.67 -2.73 4.33
C LYS A 95 -2.04 -1.39 4.94
N PHE A 96 -2.97 -0.68 4.33
CA PHE A 96 -3.44 0.64 4.76
C PHE A 96 -4.96 0.66 4.87
N GLN A 97 -5.47 1.23 5.97
CA GLN A 97 -6.89 1.50 6.13
C GLN A 97 -7.15 3.00 6.03
N LEU A 98 -8.09 3.38 5.19
CA LEU A 98 -8.45 4.77 4.93
C LEU A 98 -9.71 5.16 5.71
N ALA A 99 -9.72 6.38 6.25
CA ALA A 99 -10.86 6.89 7.03
C ALA A 99 -12.07 7.21 6.15
N THR A 100 -11.83 7.73 4.94
CA THR A 100 -12.90 8.17 4.03
C THR A 100 -12.64 7.77 2.59
N ALA A 101 -13.69 7.74 1.78
CA ALA A 101 -13.60 7.52 0.34
C ALA A 101 -12.79 8.61 -0.38
N ILE A 102 -12.91 9.87 0.05
CA ILE A 102 -12.18 11.01 -0.55
C ILE A 102 -10.68 10.85 -0.31
N THR A 103 -10.28 10.43 0.90
CA THR A 103 -8.88 10.11 1.21
C THR A 103 -8.31 9.07 0.25
N GLY A 104 -9.14 8.13 -0.25
CA GLY A 104 -8.72 7.10 -1.20
C GLY A 104 -8.12 7.63 -2.48
N THR A 105 -8.74 8.64 -3.09
CA THR A 105 -8.24 9.23 -4.33
C THR A 105 -6.92 9.97 -4.13
N ILE A 106 -6.79 10.73 -3.03
CA ILE A 106 -5.58 11.47 -2.68
C ILE A 106 -4.45 10.49 -2.33
N PHE A 107 -4.76 9.51 -1.47
CA PHE A 107 -3.82 8.46 -1.08
C PHE A 107 -3.27 7.72 -2.31
N TRP A 108 -4.17 7.33 -3.25
CA TRP A 108 -3.75 6.66 -4.48
C TRP A 108 -2.79 7.50 -5.32
N GLY A 109 -3.01 8.80 -5.41
CA GLY A 109 -2.09 9.72 -6.09
C GLY A 109 -0.69 9.69 -5.48
N VAL A 110 -0.58 9.64 -4.15
CA VAL A 110 0.70 9.56 -3.44
C VAL A 110 1.36 8.19 -3.61
N VAL A 111 0.58 7.08 -3.51
CA VAL A 111 1.08 5.72 -3.73
C VAL A 111 1.64 5.55 -5.14
N SER A 112 0.89 5.96 -6.16
CA SER A 112 1.33 5.83 -7.55
C SER A 112 2.56 6.66 -7.85
N SER A 113 2.66 7.89 -7.33
CA SER A 113 3.85 8.74 -7.45
C SER A 113 5.07 8.09 -6.79
N TYR A 114 4.90 7.56 -5.58
CA TYR A 114 5.99 6.88 -4.86
C TYR A 114 6.50 5.66 -5.63
N ILE A 115 5.61 4.79 -6.09
CA ILE A 115 5.97 3.61 -6.88
C ILE A 115 6.70 4.04 -8.17
N TYR A 116 6.19 5.07 -8.84
CA TYR A 116 6.80 5.58 -10.08
C TYR A 116 8.24 6.10 -9.83
N ASP A 117 8.44 6.84 -8.74
CA ASP A 117 9.77 7.37 -8.38
C ASP A 117 10.76 6.25 -8.05
N LEU A 118 10.30 5.17 -7.40
CA LEU A 118 11.12 3.99 -7.13
C LEU A 118 11.51 3.21 -8.39
N VAL A 119 10.60 3.12 -9.35
CA VAL A 119 10.82 2.31 -10.56
C VAL A 119 11.54 3.09 -11.66
N LYS A 120 11.36 4.40 -11.72
CA LYS A 120 11.97 5.27 -12.73
C LYS A 120 13.48 5.06 -12.95
N PRO A 121 14.33 4.89 -11.91
CA PRO A 121 15.74 4.59 -12.10
C PRO A 121 16.02 3.20 -12.66
N LEU A 122 15.05 2.27 -12.54
CA LEU A 122 15.17 0.89 -13.02
C LEU A 122 14.71 0.73 -14.47
N LEU A 123 14.00 1.74 -15.01
CA LEU A 123 13.60 1.73 -16.41
C LEU A 123 14.84 1.98 -17.28
N PRO A 124 15.06 1.19 -18.35
CA PRO A 124 16.16 1.42 -19.25
C PRO A 124 16.08 2.85 -19.78
N GLN A 125 17.09 3.65 -19.50
CA GLN A 125 17.26 4.94 -20.16
C GLN A 125 17.44 4.63 -21.64
N ILE A 126 16.46 4.99 -22.45
CA ILE A 126 16.56 4.89 -23.91
C ILE A 126 17.58 5.91 -24.37
N THR A 127 18.85 5.57 -24.25
CA THR A 127 19.91 6.21 -25.03
C THR A 127 19.98 5.47 -26.38
N PRO A 128 19.93 6.15 -27.51
CA PRO A 128 20.13 5.52 -28.80
C PRO A 128 21.62 5.21 -28.95
N ILE A 129 22.07 4.08 -28.42
CA ILE A 129 23.41 3.55 -28.66
C ILE A 129 23.29 2.10 -29.09
N GLU A 130 23.86 1.87 -30.28
CA GLU A 130 23.99 0.63 -31.00
C GLU A 130 24.30 -0.60 -30.15
N HIS A 131 23.56 -1.69 -30.44
CA HIS A 131 23.91 -3.10 -30.23
C HIS A 131 24.83 -3.45 -29.04
N VAL A 132 24.35 -3.25 -27.84
CA VAL A 132 24.78 -4.03 -26.69
C VAL A 132 23.60 -4.92 -26.31
N GLU A 133 23.78 -6.24 -26.31
CA GLU A 133 22.80 -7.18 -25.78
C GLU A 133 22.44 -6.71 -24.36
N SER A 134 21.23 -6.16 -24.20
CA SER A 134 20.71 -5.69 -22.93
C SER A 134 20.75 -6.87 -21.96
N PRO A 135 21.26 -6.71 -20.73
CA PRO A 135 21.06 -7.71 -19.70
C PRO A 135 19.54 -7.93 -19.59
N ARG A 136 19.10 -9.15 -19.78
CA ARG A 136 17.71 -9.55 -19.72
C ARG A 136 17.23 -9.30 -18.29
N PHE A 137 16.61 -8.15 -18.04
CA PHE A 137 15.70 -8.01 -16.92
C PHE A 137 14.50 -8.90 -17.22
N HIS A 138 14.54 -10.12 -16.70
CA HIS A 138 13.56 -11.15 -17.02
C HIS A 138 12.20 -10.90 -16.38
N ASP A 139 12.09 -9.97 -15.40
CA ASP A 139 10.84 -9.72 -14.71
C ASP A 139 10.63 -8.21 -14.56
N ALA A 140 9.45 -7.74 -14.99
CA ALA A 140 9.00 -6.38 -14.70
C ALA A 140 8.96 -6.18 -13.16
N PRO A 141 9.30 -4.98 -12.65
CA PRO A 141 9.22 -4.71 -11.22
C PRO A 141 7.80 -5.01 -10.71
N GLU A 142 7.72 -5.78 -9.63
CA GLU A 142 6.46 -6.13 -8.99
C GLU A 142 6.21 -5.27 -7.75
N VAL A 143 4.93 -5.03 -7.46
CA VAL A 143 4.48 -4.35 -6.25
C VAL A 143 3.35 -5.13 -5.61
N SER A 144 3.32 -5.18 -4.28
CA SER A 144 2.19 -5.70 -3.53
C SER A 144 1.77 -4.76 -2.41
N PHE A 145 0.48 -4.58 -2.25
CA PHE A 145 -0.14 -3.79 -1.19
C PHE A 145 -1.60 -4.17 -1.01
N SER A 146 -2.17 -3.74 0.11
CA SER A 146 -3.59 -3.82 0.39
C SER A 146 -4.11 -2.47 0.87
N ILE A 147 -5.27 -2.06 0.38
CA ILE A 147 -5.94 -0.81 0.75
C ILE A 147 -7.36 -1.15 1.20
N VAL A 148 -7.70 -0.79 2.44
CA VAL A 148 -9.07 -0.87 2.96
C VAL A 148 -9.71 0.50 2.84
N ILE A 149 -10.80 0.60 2.09
CA ILE A 149 -11.48 1.86 1.78
C ILE A 149 -13.00 1.71 1.99
N PRO A 150 -13.70 2.70 2.59
CA PRO A 150 -15.14 2.70 2.59
C PRO A 150 -15.68 2.98 1.18
N ASP A 151 -16.69 2.23 0.76
CA ASP A 151 -17.45 2.48 -0.46
C ASP A 151 -18.44 3.65 -0.26
N SER A 152 -19.18 4.01 -1.31
CA SER A 152 -20.18 5.08 -1.28
C SER A 152 -21.35 4.81 -0.30
N LEU A 153 -21.54 3.57 0.14
CA LEU A 153 -22.53 3.17 1.13
C LEU A 153 -21.97 3.08 2.54
N GLY A 154 -20.66 3.30 2.72
CA GLY A 154 -19.96 3.20 3.98
C GLY A 154 -19.50 1.78 4.36
N ASN A 155 -19.72 0.77 3.48
CA ASN A 155 -19.14 -0.55 3.70
C ASN A 155 -17.68 -0.55 3.34
N LYS A 156 -16.86 -1.24 4.14
CA LYS A 156 -15.42 -1.33 3.86
C LYS A 156 -15.13 -2.43 2.84
N GLN A 157 -14.29 -2.08 1.86
CA GLN A 157 -13.77 -2.99 0.87
C GLN A 157 -12.25 -3.03 0.98
N GLU A 158 -11.66 -4.21 0.90
CA GLU A 158 -10.22 -4.41 0.79
C GLU A 158 -9.85 -4.64 -0.67
N ILE A 159 -8.98 -3.82 -1.19
CA ILE A 159 -8.37 -3.94 -2.51
C ILE A 159 -6.98 -4.49 -2.31
N ILE A 160 -6.72 -5.69 -2.82
CA ILE A 160 -5.41 -6.34 -2.77
C ILE A 160 -4.82 -6.31 -4.17
N TYR A 161 -3.62 -5.78 -4.29
CA TYR A 161 -2.84 -5.81 -5.51
C TYR A 161 -1.53 -6.55 -5.29
N ASP A 162 -1.25 -7.52 -6.16
CA ASP A 162 -0.01 -8.28 -6.16
C ASP A 162 0.40 -8.58 -7.61
N GLY A 163 1.23 -7.73 -8.21
CA GLY A 163 1.57 -7.87 -9.63
C GLY A 163 2.54 -6.84 -10.15
N PRO A 164 2.72 -6.81 -11.50
CA PRO A 164 3.65 -5.91 -12.15
C PRO A 164 3.22 -4.45 -12.02
N VAL A 165 4.20 -3.55 -11.93
CA VAL A 165 3.97 -2.10 -11.77
C VAL A 165 3.10 -1.52 -12.89
N GLU A 166 3.19 -2.03 -14.10
CA GLU A 166 2.39 -1.57 -15.25
C GLU A 166 0.88 -1.77 -15.06
N GLY A 167 0.48 -2.66 -14.15
CA GLY A 167 -0.93 -2.95 -13.86
C GLY A 167 -1.56 -2.09 -12.78
N ILE A 168 -0.82 -1.23 -12.10
CA ILE A 168 -1.30 -0.48 -10.93
C ILE A 168 -2.42 0.52 -11.26
N ASP A 169 -2.49 1.02 -12.50
CA ASP A 169 -3.53 1.97 -12.91
C ASP A 169 -4.94 1.41 -12.71
N LYS A 170 -5.11 0.09 -12.83
CA LYS A 170 -6.40 -0.59 -12.56
C LYS A 170 -6.89 -0.38 -11.13
N VAL A 171 -5.97 -0.26 -10.17
CA VAL A 171 -6.33 0.02 -8.78
C VAL A 171 -6.95 1.40 -8.65
N GLY A 172 -6.39 2.40 -9.33
CA GLY A 172 -6.96 3.75 -9.38
C GLY A 172 -8.36 3.79 -9.97
N GLU A 173 -8.64 2.99 -11.01
CA GLU A 173 -9.96 2.85 -11.59
C GLU A 173 -10.97 2.23 -10.61
N VAL A 174 -10.54 1.17 -9.89
CA VAL A 174 -11.38 0.53 -8.86
C VAL A 174 -11.67 1.50 -7.72
N ILE A 175 -10.68 2.23 -7.21
CA ILE A 175 -10.88 3.22 -6.16
C ILE A 175 -11.91 4.26 -6.61
N LYS A 176 -11.78 4.82 -7.82
CA LYS A 176 -12.74 5.78 -8.37
C LYS A 176 -14.15 5.20 -8.45
N THR A 177 -14.29 3.95 -8.88
CA THR A 177 -15.59 3.28 -8.98
C THR A 177 -16.24 3.11 -7.60
N LEU A 178 -15.48 2.66 -6.61
CA LEU A 178 -15.97 2.47 -5.24
C LEU A 178 -16.36 3.79 -4.57
N THR A 179 -15.60 4.87 -4.83
CA THR A 179 -15.81 6.16 -4.17
C THR A 179 -16.92 7.00 -4.81
N ASN A 180 -17.13 6.89 -6.12
CA ASN A 180 -18.10 7.71 -6.83
C ASN A 180 -19.52 7.13 -6.87
N GLY A 181 -19.68 5.85 -6.45
CA GLY A 181 -20.96 5.15 -6.48
C GLY A 181 -21.61 5.25 -7.87
N ASN A 182 -21.59 4.21 -8.63
CA ASN A 182 -22.35 4.15 -9.89
C ASN A 182 -23.84 4.24 -9.62
#